data_805c3277e3ce1b819db7cf766fc6df1e
#
_entry.id   805c3277e3ce1b819db7cf766fc6df1e
#
_cell.length_a   1.000
_cell.length_b   1.000
_cell.length_c   1.000
_cell.angle_alpha   90.00
_cell.angle_beta   90.00
_cell.angle_gamma   90.00
#
_symmetry.space_group_name_H-M   'P 1'
#
loop_
_entity.id
_entity.type
_entity.pdbx_description
1 polymer ?
#
loop_
_entity_poly.entity_id
_entity_poly.type
_entity_poly.pdbx_seq_one_letter_code
_entity_poly.pdbx_strand_id
1 'polypeptide(L)'
;MPTVAERAALLLLGSHPGREPHRSARTLPHALLARTGVPAPLADLALRAALEPDCDVPPSRAAARAIFGPTLLLRVAPRTLTHFRADLAPSGFGAVKQNDAFYGRGDWQRNVHPVERNGIYREMEQMLGAGGDYRSTASYRHCLQRIEDGNPVRRAGRPLATQADVDRYYEHYLALARSIEKGYRPSRETRPAHWSGGAGRSRFVSEIAAAVDEEGRLLRFAGGQHRFAIARVLGLEAVPVEVVAVHVDFVRSLVDGGPKRPREALIDWLADTRAKM
;
A
#
# COMPACT_ATOMS: atom_id res chain seq x y z
N MET A 1 32.94 -15.82 -20.59
CA MET A 1 32.75 -14.67 -19.68
C MET A 1 31.32 -14.70 -19.18
N PRO A 2 31.09 -14.75 -17.88
CA PRO A 2 29.72 -14.72 -17.35
C PRO A 2 29.01 -13.42 -17.74
N THR A 3 27.76 -13.53 -18.13
CA THR A 3 26.90 -12.41 -18.47
C THR A 3 26.69 -11.46 -17.28
N VAL A 4 26.25 -10.25 -17.53
CA VAL A 4 25.94 -9.29 -16.45
C VAL A 4 24.90 -9.85 -15.49
N ALA A 5 23.95 -10.65 -15.99
CA ALA A 5 22.95 -11.34 -15.17
C ALA A 5 23.56 -12.42 -14.27
N GLU A 6 24.51 -13.21 -14.77
CA GLU A 6 25.23 -14.21 -13.98
C GLU A 6 26.14 -13.59 -12.92
N ARG A 7 26.79 -12.45 -13.23
CA ARG A 7 27.56 -11.70 -12.23
C ARG A 7 26.68 -11.09 -11.15
N ALA A 8 25.52 -10.57 -11.51
CA ALA A 8 24.53 -10.08 -10.55
C ALA A 8 23.98 -11.21 -9.67
N ALA A 9 23.72 -12.39 -10.24
CA ALA A 9 23.28 -13.57 -9.50
C ALA A 9 24.37 -14.09 -8.54
N LEU A 10 25.63 -14.12 -8.95
CA LEU A 10 26.77 -14.54 -8.11
C LEU A 10 27.01 -13.58 -6.95
N LEU A 11 26.85 -12.26 -7.15
CA LEU A 11 26.93 -11.24 -6.09
C LEU A 11 25.75 -11.33 -5.10
N LEU A 12 24.59 -11.81 -5.56
CA LEU A 12 23.38 -11.93 -4.76
C LEU A 12 23.36 -13.22 -3.92
N LEU A 13 23.99 -14.29 -4.39
CA LEU A 13 23.90 -15.62 -3.78
C LEU A 13 25.01 -15.88 -2.76
N GLY A 14 25.98 -14.96 -2.56
CA GLY A 14 27.08 -15.05 -1.60
C GLY A 14 27.48 -16.51 -1.34
N SER A 15 28.47 -17.00 -2.06
CA SER A 15 28.92 -18.36 -2.14
C SER A 15 29.22 -19.00 -0.78
N HIS A 16 28.21 -19.58 -0.13
CA HIS A 16 28.41 -20.65 0.86
C HIS A 16 27.27 -21.66 0.72
N PRO A 17 27.53 -22.89 0.28
CA PRO A 17 26.59 -23.98 0.32
C PRO A 17 26.37 -24.38 1.79
N GLY A 18 25.15 -24.27 2.29
CA GLY A 18 24.75 -24.79 3.59
C GLY A 18 24.20 -23.81 4.62
N ARG A 19 24.05 -22.51 4.30
CA ARG A 19 23.29 -21.58 5.17
C ARG A 19 21.98 -21.19 4.51
N GLU A 20 20.88 -21.42 5.20
CA GLU A 20 19.61 -20.79 4.83
C GLU A 20 19.84 -19.29 4.66
N PRO A 21 19.39 -18.69 3.53
CA PRO A 21 19.62 -17.27 3.29
C PRO A 21 18.92 -16.47 4.38
N HIS A 22 19.71 -15.80 5.20
CA HIS A 22 19.21 -14.88 6.22
C HIS A 22 18.22 -13.91 5.58
N ARG A 23 17.06 -13.67 6.23
CA ARG A 23 15.97 -12.80 5.77
C ARG A 23 16.43 -11.39 5.35
N SER A 24 17.57 -10.92 5.86
CA SER A 24 18.20 -9.64 5.51
C SER A 24 18.84 -9.58 4.12
N ALA A 25 19.26 -10.71 3.54
CA ALA A 25 19.87 -10.74 2.21
C ALA A 25 18.88 -10.48 1.06
N ARG A 26 17.58 -10.68 1.30
CA ARG A 26 16.52 -10.59 0.27
C ARG A 26 16.09 -9.15 -0.09
N THR A 27 16.48 -8.13 0.67
CA THR A 27 16.09 -6.72 0.41
C THR A 27 17.23 -5.84 -0.06
N LEU A 28 18.47 -6.27 0.08
CA LEU A 28 19.66 -5.59 -0.44
C LEU A 28 19.71 -5.46 -1.98
N PRO A 29 19.22 -6.45 -2.76
CA PRO A 29 19.40 -6.46 -4.20
C PRO A 29 18.82 -5.25 -4.93
N HIS A 30 17.58 -4.84 -4.60
CA HIS A 30 16.93 -3.76 -5.36
C HIS A 30 17.58 -2.38 -5.14
N ALA A 31 17.97 -2.08 -3.90
CA ALA A 31 18.66 -0.83 -3.58
C ALA A 31 20.11 -0.83 -4.11
N LEU A 32 20.76 -2.00 -4.14
CA LEU A 32 22.11 -2.17 -4.69
C LEU A 32 22.07 -2.05 -6.21
N LEU A 33 21.13 -2.72 -6.88
CA LEU A 33 20.94 -2.67 -8.32
C LEU A 33 20.53 -1.25 -8.79
N ALA A 34 19.70 -0.55 -8.02
CA ALA A 34 19.38 0.85 -8.31
C ALA A 34 20.59 1.78 -8.21
N ARG A 35 21.57 1.47 -7.33
CA ARG A 35 22.83 2.22 -7.20
C ARG A 35 23.85 1.90 -8.30
N THR A 36 23.74 0.74 -8.93
CA THR A 36 24.63 0.33 -10.04
C THR A 36 24.19 0.87 -11.39
N GLY A 37 23.13 1.68 -11.46
CA GLY A 37 22.62 2.21 -12.73
C GLY A 37 21.89 1.18 -13.60
N VAL A 38 21.64 -0.02 -13.08
CA VAL A 38 20.85 -1.03 -13.79
C VAL A 38 19.41 -0.52 -13.94
N PRO A 39 18.85 -0.48 -15.16
CA PRO A 39 17.48 -0.07 -15.38
C PRO A 39 16.50 -0.88 -14.52
N ALA A 40 15.51 -0.21 -13.92
CA ALA A 40 14.53 -0.85 -13.04
C ALA A 40 13.92 -2.16 -13.60
N PRO A 41 13.59 -2.28 -14.90
CA PRO A 41 13.10 -3.53 -15.47
C PRO A 41 14.09 -4.70 -15.40
N LEU A 42 15.39 -4.42 -15.55
CA LEU A 42 16.44 -5.45 -15.45
C LEU A 42 16.71 -5.84 -14.00
N ALA A 43 16.66 -4.88 -13.07
CA ALA A 43 16.72 -5.16 -11.64
C ALA A 43 15.56 -6.03 -11.17
N ASP A 44 14.34 -5.76 -11.64
CA ASP A 44 13.16 -6.56 -11.39
C ASP A 44 13.25 -7.97 -12.00
N LEU A 45 13.81 -8.08 -13.21
CA LEU A 45 14.04 -9.38 -13.87
C LEU A 45 15.05 -10.23 -13.09
N ALA A 46 16.16 -9.64 -12.65
CA ALA A 46 17.17 -10.33 -11.84
C ALA A 46 16.60 -10.76 -10.47
N LEU A 47 15.82 -9.90 -9.83
CA LEU A 47 15.16 -10.22 -8.56
C LEU A 47 14.12 -11.33 -8.73
N ARG A 48 13.37 -11.33 -9.83
CA ARG A 48 12.42 -12.38 -10.17
C ARG A 48 13.10 -13.72 -10.36
N ALA A 49 14.16 -13.78 -11.17
CA ALA A 49 14.92 -15.01 -11.41
C ALA A 49 15.48 -15.61 -10.12
N ALA A 50 15.83 -14.77 -9.14
CA ALA A 50 16.35 -15.21 -7.85
C ALA A 50 15.27 -15.66 -6.86
N LEU A 51 14.04 -15.10 -6.95
CA LEU A 51 12.97 -15.37 -5.98
C LEU A 51 11.98 -16.43 -6.43
N GLU A 52 11.62 -16.43 -7.71
CA GLU A 52 10.57 -17.28 -8.29
C GLU A 52 10.85 -17.48 -9.78
N PRO A 53 11.72 -18.42 -10.16
CA PRO A 53 12.09 -18.65 -11.56
C PRO A 53 10.88 -18.99 -12.45
N ASP A 54 9.86 -19.63 -11.87
CA ASP A 54 8.66 -20.10 -12.57
C ASP A 54 7.49 -19.10 -12.55
N CYS A 55 7.65 -17.94 -11.87
CA CYS A 55 6.61 -16.93 -11.76
C CYS A 55 6.93 -15.69 -12.58
N ASP A 56 6.01 -15.31 -13.46
CA ASP A 56 6.12 -14.13 -14.32
C ASP A 56 5.38 -12.89 -13.78
N VAL A 57 4.89 -12.96 -12.52
CA VAL A 57 4.32 -11.80 -11.82
C VAL A 57 5.43 -10.85 -11.37
N PRO A 58 5.31 -9.54 -11.64
CA PRO A 58 6.34 -8.59 -11.28
C PRO A 58 6.53 -8.48 -9.77
N PRO A 59 7.78 -8.49 -9.26
CA PRO A 59 8.04 -8.43 -7.82
C PRO A 59 7.81 -7.04 -7.22
N SER A 60 7.92 -5.97 -8.01
CA SER A 60 7.76 -4.60 -7.52
C SER A 60 6.50 -3.92 -8.04
N ARG A 61 5.99 -2.94 -7.27
CA ARG A 61 4.85 -2.10 -7.68
C ARG A 61 5.13 -1.29 -8.94
N ALA A 62 6.37 -0.83 -9.11
CA ALA A 62 6.76 -0.06 -10.28
C ALA A 62 6.63 -0.91 -11.55
N ALA A 63 7.15 -2.15 -11.52
CA ALA A 63 7.03 -3.10 -12.61
C ALA A 63 5.57 -3.54 -12.84
N ALA A 64 4.82 -3.78 -11.75
CA ALA A 64 3.40 -4.13 -11.86
C ALA A 64 2.60 -3.03 -12.56
N ARG A 65 2.81 -1.76 -12.21
CA ARG A 65 2.17 -0.63 -12.90
C ARG A 65 2.56 -0.53 -14.37
N ALA A 66 3.82 -0.79 -14.70
CA ALA A 66 4.29 -0.77 -16.10
C ALA A 66 3.67 -1.90 -16.93
N ILE A 67 3.45 -3.07 -16.33
CA ILE A 67 2.94 -4.27 -17.01
C ILE A 67 1.42 -4.30 -17.04
N PHE A 68 0.77 -4.08 -15.90
CA PHE A 68 -0.68 -4.20 -15.75
C PHE A 68 -1.42 -2.88 -15.99
N GLY A 69 -0.73 -1.74 -15.81
CA GLY A 69 -1.31 -0.42 -16.06
C GLY A 69 -2.67 -0.20 -15.39
N PRO A 70 -3.69 0.23 -16.17
CA PRO A 70 -5.02 0.52 -15.62
C PRO A 70 -5.79 -0.71 -15.09
N THR A 71 -5.36 -1.94 -15.41
CA THR A 71 -6.01 -3.16 -14.89
C THR A 71 -5.88 -3.29 -13.37
N LEU A 72 -4.87 -2.65 -12.77
CA LEU A 72 -4.73 -2.60 -11.31
C LEU A 72 -5.79 -1.72 -10.63
N LEU A 73 -6.54 -0.91 -11.38
CA LEU A 73 -7.58 -0.04 -10.83
C LEU A 73 -8.94 -0.75 -10.87
N LEU A 74 -9.44 -1.08 -9.70
CA LEU A 74 -10.78 -1.62 -9.49
C LEU A 74 -11.72 -0.52 -9.01
N ARG A 75 -13.01 -0.61 -9.34
CA ARG A 75 -14.07 0.21 -8.72
C ARG A 75 -14.70 -0.62 -7.61
N VAL A 76 -14.48 -0.25 -6.36
CA VAL A 76 -14.85 -1.06 -5.20
C VAL A 76 -15.79 -0.27 -4.30
N ALA A 77 -16.87 -0.87 -3.85
CA ALA A 77 -17.70 -0.31 -2.80
C ALA A 77 -16.89 -0.27 -1.49
N PRO A 78 -16.66 0.91 -0.85
CA PRO A 78 -15.83 0.97 0.35
C PRO A 78 -16.29 0.07 1.48
N ARG A 79 -17.60 -0.22 1.56
CA ARG A 79 -18.19 -1.11 2.57
C ARG A 79 -17.73 -2.57 2.46
N THR A 80 -17.30 -3.02 1.27
CA THR A 80 -16.84 -4.39 1.05
C THR A 80 -15.40 -4.62 1.52
N LEU A 81 -14.60 -3.56 1.67
CA LEU A 81 -13.27 -3.63 2.27
C LEU A 81 -13.38 -3.60 3.80
N THR A 82 -13.76 -4.72 4.38
CA THR A 82 -14.04 -4.83 5.83
C THR A 82 -12.79 -4.96 6.68
N HIS A 83 -11.67 -5.32 6.09
CA HIS A 83 -10.41 -5.54 6.79
C HIS A 83 -9.30 -4.69 6.18
N PHE A 84 -8.35 -4.31 7.02
CA PHE A 84 -7.11 -3.70 6.59
C PHE A 84 -5.92 -4.54 7.04
N ARG A 85 -4.90 -4.57 6.20
CA ARG A 85 -3.59 -5.06 6.60
C ARG A 85 -2.84 -3.89 7.21
N ALA A 86 -2.50 -4.00 8.49
CA ALA A 86 -1.61 -3.04 9.13
C ALA A 86 -0.25 -3.16 8.46
N ASP A 87 0.31 -2.01 8.06
CA ASP A 87 1.72 -1.96 7.71
C ASP A 87 2.49 -2.39 8.94
N LEU A 88 3.15 -3.49 8.76
CA LEU A 88 3.72 -4.24 9.80
C LEU A 88 4.74 -3.45 10.57
N ALA A 89 4.60 -3.64 11.82
CA ALA A 89 5.66 -3.48 12.78
C ALA A 89 7.00 -4.03 12.24
N PRO A 90 8.10 -3.50 12.70
CA PRO A 90 9.43 -3.71 12.16
C PRO A 90 9.82 -5.18 12.24
N SER A 91 9.55 -5.92 11.19
CA SER A 91 10.18 -7.24 10.95
C SER A 91 11.58 -7.06 10.36
N GLY A 92 12.36 -6.08 10.84
CA GLY A 92 13.73 -5.83 10.36
C GLY A 92 13.85 -5.23 8.94
N PHE A 93 12.73 -5.08 8.22
CA PHE A 93 12.66 -4.40 6.93
C PHE A 93 12.08 -3.01 7.14
N GLY A 94 12.82 -1.97 6.81
CA GLY A 94 12.29 -0.62 6.89
C GLY A 94 10.94 -0.54 6.13
N ALA A 95 9.92 0.04 6.74
CA ALA A 95 8.54 0.13 6.22
C ALA A 95 8.45 0.56 4.74
N VAL A 96 9.43 1.32 4.26
CA VAL A 96 9.53 1.78 2.88
C VAL A 96 9.79 0.64 1.88
N LYS A 97 10.51 -0.42 2.26
CA LYS A 97 10.90 -1.50 1.34
C LYS A 97 9.81 -2.56 1.17
N GLN A 98 9.02 -2.85 2.21
CA GLN A 98 7.86 -3.73 2.07
C GLN A 98 6.74 -3.06 1.26
N ASN A 99 6.65 -1.74 1.34
CA ASN A 99 5.68 -0.98 0.55
C ASN A 99 5.97 -0.95 -0.95
N ASP A 100 7.15 -1.37 -1.39
CA ASP A 100 7.50 -1.41 -2.81
C ASP A 100 7.30 -2.80 -3.44
N ALA A 101 7.10 -3.84 -2.65
CA ALA A 101 6.80 -5.18 -3.16
C ALA A 101 5.36 -5.27 -3.67
N PHE A 102 5.20 -5.78 -4.90
CA PHE A 102 3.88 -6.12 -5.45
C PHE A 102 3.55 -7.58 -5.18
N TYR A 103 4.50 -8.48 -5.32
CA TYR A 103 4.35 -9.91 -5.13
C TYR A 103 4.98 -10.31 -3.80
N GLY A 104 4.19 -10.82 -2.88
CA GLY A 104 4.63 -11.03 -1.51
C GLY A 104 4.26 -12.40 -0.94
N ARG A 105 5.08 -12.86 0.00
CA ARG A 105 4.92 -14.11 0.76
C ARG A 105 4.71 -13.83 2.24
N GLY A 106 4.43 -14.89 2.98
CA GLY A 106 4.38 -14.92 4.43
C GLY A 106 2.96 -14.90 4.95
N ASP A 107 2.82 -15.02 6.25
CA ASP A 107 1.53 -15.03 6.92
C ASP A 107 0.97 -13.60 7.02
N TRP A 108 0.10 -13.25 6.07
CA TRP A 108 -0.52 -11.91 6.05
C TRP A 108 -1.64 -11.79 7.06
N GLN A 109 -2.24 -12.91 7.47
CA GLN A 109 -3.39 -12.92 8.39
C GLN A 109 -3.04 -12.40 9.78
N ARG A 110 -1.78 -12.56 10.22
CA ARG A 110 -1.32 -12.04 11.52
C ARG A 110 -1.53 -10.54 11.69
N ASN A 111 -1.61 -9.80 10.59
CA ASN A 111 -1.67 -8.34 10.58
C ASN A 111 -2.91 -7.82 9.89
N VAL A 112 -3.91 -8.67 9.73
CA VAL A 112 -5.22 -8.32 9.21
C VAL A 112 -6.15 -8.00 10.37
N HIS A 113 -6.74 -6.82 10.33
CA HIS A 113 -7.63 -6.33 11.37
C HIS A 113 -8.89 -5.74 10.77
N PRO A 114 -10.03 -5.77 11.47
CA PRO A 114 -11.23 -5.05 11.07
C PRO A 114 -10.95 -3.55 10.88
N VAL A 115 -11.53 -2.95 9.85
CA VAL A 115 -11.32 -1.52 9.50
C VAL A 115 -11.66 -0.61 10.69
N GLU A 116 -12.62 -0.98 11.50
CA GLU A 116 -13.08 -0.24 12.68
C GLU A 116 -11.99 -0.13 13.77
N ARG A 117 -10.95 -0.98 13.75
CA ARG A 117 -9.78 -0.87 14.63
C ARG A 117 -8.76 0.15 14.14
N ASN A 118 -8.88 0.65 12.90
CA ASN A 118 -7.96 1.64 12.37
C ASN A 118 -8.21 3.01 13.02
N GLY A 119 -7.18 3.60 13.64
CA GLY A 119 -7.30 4.88 14.33
C GLY A 119 -7.74 6.02 13.42
N ILE A 120 -7.26 6.05 12.15
CA ILE A 120 -7.66 7.06 11.17
C ILE A 120 -9.13 6.88 10.76
N TYR A 121 -9.58 5.63 10.61
CA TYR A 121 -10.99 5.36 10.33
C TYR A 121 -11.88 5.92 11.44
N ARG A 122 -11.61 5.58 12.69
CA ARG A 122 -12.38 6.09 13.85
C ARG A 122 -12.33 7.61 13.98
N GLU A 123 -11.19 8.22 13.66
CA GLU A 123 -11.04 9.68 13.68
C GLU A 123 -11.94 10.35 12.64
N MET A 124 -11.97 9.83 11.40
CA MET A 124 -12.85 10.34 10.34
C MET A 124 -14.32 10.06 10.62
N GLU A 125 -14.63 8.89 11.16
CA GLU A 125 -15.99 8.51 11.58
C GLU A 125 -16.53 9.46 12.66
N GLN A 126 -15.73 9.76 13.69
CA GLN A 126 -16.12 10.72 14.74
C GLN A 126 -16.31 12.13 14.18
N MET A 127 -15.37 12.59 13.34
CA MET A 127 -15.43 13.93 12.75
C MET A 127 -16.68 14.13 11.90
N LEU A 128 -17.01 13.17 11.05
CA LEU A 128 -18.16 13.24 10.15
C LEU A 128 -19.46 12.96 10.89
N GLY A 129 -19.47 12.03 11.84
CA GLY A 129 -20.62 11.74 12.70
C GLY A 129 -21.03 12.91 13.59
N ALA A 130 -20.08 13.79 13.94
CA ALA A 130 -20.35 15.04 14.66
C ALA A 130 -20.81 16.20 13.72
N GLY A 131 -21.22 15.89 12.49
CA GLY A 131 -21.64 16.92 11.52
C GLY A 131 -20.51 17.90 11.13
N GLY A 132 -19.27 17.52 11.36
CA GLY A 132 -18.10 18.36 11.10
C GLY A 132 -17.62 19.19 12.30
N ASP A 133 -18.31 19.14 13.43
CA ASP A 133 -17.82 19.72 14.70
C ASP A 133 -16.76 18.81 15.32
N TYR A 134 -15.59 18.76 14.68
CA TYR A 134 -14.48 17.93 15.11
C TYR A 134 -13.98 18.25 16.51
N ARG A 135 -14.16 19.49 16.98
CA ARG A 135 -13.70 19.92 18.32
C ARG A 135 -14.43 19.22 19.45
N SER A 136 -15.66 18.79 19.23
CA SER A 136 -16.45 18.00 20.18
C SER A 136 -16.01 16.53 20.25
N THR A 137 -15.15 16.04 19.35
CA THR A 137 -14.80 14.63 19.24
C THR A 137 -13.75 14.19 20.28
N ALA A 138 -13.80 12.90 20.65
CA ALA A 138 -12.79 12.32 21.52
C ALA A 138 -11.39 12.32 20.88
N SER A 139 -11.32 12.11 19.55
CA SER A 139 -10.05 12.13 18.81
C SER A 139 -9.38 13.50 18.84
N TYR A 140 -10.15 14.58 18.72
CA TYR A 140 -9.60 15.93 18.84
C TYR A 140 -9.05 16.21 20.23
N ARG A 141 -9.86 15.91 21.27
CA ARG A 141 -9.41 16.06 22.68
C ARG A 141 -8.16 15.23 22.97
N HIS A 142 -8.09 14.02 22.46
CA HIS A 142 -6.89 13.20 22.57
C HIS A 142 -5.65 13.87 21.95
N CYS A 143 -5.79 14.54 20.80
CA CYS A 143 -4.67 15.26 20.19
C CYS A 143 -4.19 16.41 21.07
N LEU A 144 -5.11 17.17 21.69
CA LEU A 144 -4.76 18.26 22.63
C LEU A 144 -4.08 17.73 23.88
N GLN A 145 -4.61 16.67 24.48
CA GLN A 145 -3.99 16.04 25.65
C GLN A 145 -2.57 15.57 25.36
N ARG A 146 -2.34 15.00 24.18
CA ARG A 146 -0.99 14.56 23.76
C ARG A 146 -0.01 15.72 23.59
N ILE A 147 -0.48 16.93 23.27
CA ILE A 147 0.34 18.14 23.21
C ILE A 147 0.71 18.55 24.65
N GLU A 148 -0.25 18.58 25.56
CA GLU A 148 -0.04 18.90 26.99
C GLU A 148 0.95 17.92 27.63
N ASP A 149 0.86 16.64 27.29
CA ASP A 149 1.79 15.58 27.75
C ASP A 149 3.19 15.67 27.10
N GLY A 150 3.47 16.66 26.27
CA GLY A 150 4.75 16.84 25.55
C GLY A 150 5.04 15.76 24.49
N ASN A 151 4.04 14.97 24.11
CA ASN A 151 4.17 13.87 23.16
C ASN A 151 3.11 13.96 22.04
N PRO A 152 3.19 14.98 21.17
CA PRO A 152 2.16 15.27 20.18
C PRO A 152 1.97 14.13 19.17
N VAL A 153 0.72 13.94 18.77
CA VAL A 153 0.35 12.98 17.74
C VAL A 153 1.08 13.32 16.43
N ARG A 154 1.59 12.31 15.75
CA ARG A 154 2.24 12.50 14.43
C ARG A 154 1.30 12.08 13.31
N ARG A 155 1.20 12.92 12.28
CA ARG A 155 0.45 12.64 11.05
C ARG A 155 1.34 12.92 9.83
N ALA A 156 1.39 11.99 8.89
CA ALA A 156 2.27 12.07 7.71
C ALA A 156 3.73 12.41 8.04
N GLY A 157 4.22 11.91 9.19
CA GLY A 157 5.58 12.12 9.67
C GLY A 157 5.83 13.47 10.37
N ARG A 158 4.81 14.34 10.51
CA ARG A 158 4.89 15.64 11.20
C ARG A 158 4.15 15.58 12.54
N PRO A 159 4.68 16.15 13.62
CA PRO A 159 3.96 16.30 14.86
C PRO A 159 2.85 17.36 14.69
N LEU A 160 1.70 17.13 15.28
CA LEU A 160 0.67 18.14 15.51
C LEU A 160 1.01 18.80 16.85
N ALA A 161 1.95 19.75 16.83
CA ALA A 161 2.60 20.25 18.05
C ALA A 161 1.80 21.36 18.73
N THR A 162 0.85 21.97 18.04
CA THR A 162 0.01 23.05 18.56
C THR A 162 -1.46 22.77 18.27
N GLN A 163 -2.36 23.40 19.02
CA GLN A 163 -3.80 23.35 18.71
C GLN A 163 -4.09 23.80 17.27
N ALA A 164 -3.40 24.84 16.78
CA ALA A 164 -3.55 25.31 15.41
C ALA A 164 -3.13 24.25 14.35
N ASP A 165 -2.16 23.38 14.69
CA ASP A 165 -1.81 22.26 13.78
C ASP A 165 -2.90 21.19 13.78
N VAL A 166 -3.51 20.93 14.94
CA VAL A 166 -4.65 20.00 15.05
C VAL A 166 -5.85 20.55 14.30
N ASP A 167 -6.21 21.82 14.50
CA ASP A 167 -7.32 22.47 13.79
C ASP A 167 -7.11 22.38 12.27
N ARG A 168 -5.94 22.77 11.78
CA ARG A 168 -5.59 22.71 10.34
C ARG A 168 -5.68 21.30 9.77
N TYR A 169 -5.31 20.29 10.57
CA TYR A 169 -5.43 18.89 10.19
C TYR A 169 -6.90 18.50 9.98
N TYR A 170 -7.78 18.78 10.94
CA TYR A 170 -9.20 18.46 10.82
C TYR A 170 -9.91 19.25 9.74
N GLU A 171 -9.65 20.54 9.64
CA GLU A 171 -10.20 21.41 8.58
C GLU A 171 -9.84 20.91 7.18
N HIS A 172 -8.60 20.45 7.00
CA HIS A 172 -8.17 19.84 5.74
C HIS A 172 -9.02 18.61 5.39
N TYR A 173 -9.27 17.71 6.36
CA TYR A 173 -10.05 16.50 6.09
C TYR A 173 -11.55 16.76 5.98
N LEU A 174 -12.08 17.77 6.63
CA LEU A 174 -13.43 18.25 6.36
C LEU A 174 -13.59 18.80 4.94
N ALA A 175 -12.63 19.60 4.49
CA ALA A 175 -12.64 20.10 3.12
C ALA A 175 -12.52 18.93 2.11
N LEU A 176 -11.70 17.94 2.41
CA LEU A 176 -11.60 16.71 1.61
C LEU A 176 -12.93 15.94 1.59
N ALA A 177 -13.59 15.79 2.73
CA ALA A 177 -14.88 15.10 2.81
C ALA A 177 -15.94 15.78 1.96
N ARG A 178 -16.07 17.10 2.06
CA ARG A 178 -16.97 17.91 1.19
C ARG A 178 -16.63 17.77 -0.30
N SER A 179 -15.36 17.65 -0.63
CA SER A 179 -14.93 17.40 -2.01
C SER A 179 -15.31 16.00 -2.50
N ILE A 180 -15.15 14.98 -1.65
CA ILE A 180 -15.50 13.58 -1.97
C ILE A 180 -17.03 13.41 -2.10
N GLU A 181 -17.79 14.08 -1.25
CA GLU A 181 -19.26 14.09 -1.30
C GLU A 181 -19.81 14.64 -2.63
N LYS A 182 -19.15 15.69 -3.17
CA LYS A 182 -19.49 16.27 -4.49
C LYS A 182 -19.04 15.41 -5.67
N GLY A 183 -18.22 14.43 -5.43
CA GLY A 183 -17.67 13.51 -6.42
C GLY A 183 -16.23 13.11 -6.08
N TYR A 184 -15.94 11.83 -6.13
CA TYR A 184 -14.60 11.35 -5.85
C TYR A 184 -13.63 11.79 -6.96
N ARG A 185 -12.63 12.59 -6.60
CA ARG A 185 -11.55 13.01 -7.49
C ARG A 185 -10.23 12.37 -7.11
N PRO A 186 -9.37 12.00 -8.08
CA PRO A 186 -8.04 11.47 -7.80
C PRO A 186 -7.21 12.40 -6.89
N SER A 187 -6.36 11.81 -6.04
CA SER A 187 -5.55 12.57 -5.08
C SER A 187 -4.55 13.53 -5.74
N ARG A 188 -4.17 13.27 -6.99
CA ARG A 188 -3.32 14.18 -7.78
C ARG A 188 -3.95 15.55 -7.99
N GLU A 189 -5.28 15.61 -8.09
CA GLU A 189 -6.04 16.84 -8.36
C GLU A 189 -6.38 17.62 -7.09
N THR A 190 -6.35 16.97 -5.93
CA THR A 190 -6.86 17.56 -4.68
C THR A 190 -5.78 17.80 -3.63
N ARG A 191 -4.54 17.43 -3.90
CA ARG A 191 -3.44 17.56 -2.93
C ARG A 191 -2.89 19.01 -2.89
N PRO A 192 -2.91 19.68 -1.73
CA PRO A 192 -2.28 20.99 -1.60
C PRO A 192 -0.76 20.91 -1.85
N ALA A 193 -0.21 21.88 -2.57
CA ALA A 193 1.21 21.92 -2.93
C ALA A 193 2.17 21.87 -1.72
N HIS A 194 1.76 22.47 -0.59
CA HIS A 194 2.57 22.47 0.66
C HIS A 194 2.61 21.13 1.39
N TRP A 195 1.77 20.17 1.00
CA TRP A 195 1.77 18.79 1.53
C TRP A 195 2.66 17.85 0.73
N SER A 196 3.31 18.32 -0.32
CA SER A 196 4.35 17.58 -1.02
C SER A 196 5.57 17.49 -0.10
N GLY A 197 5.50 16.61 0.89
CA GLY A 197 6.59 16.33 1.82
C GLY A 197 7.82 15.88 1.06
N GLY A 198 8.93 16.52 1.39
CA GLY A 198 10.32 16.38 1.00
C GLY A 198 10.72 15.46 -0.14
N ALA A 199 11.63 15.94 -0.96
CA ALA A 199 12.30 15.18 -2.00
C ALA A 199 12.71 13.79 -1.49
N GLY A 200 12.07 12.72 -1.97
CA GLY A 200 12.41 11.34 -1.63
C GLY A 200 11.24 10.43 -1.26
N ARG A 201 10.07 10.93 -0.92
CA ARG A 201 8.91 10.08 -0.66
C ARG A 201 8.07 9.93 -1.92
N SER A 202 8.21 8.76 -2.51
CA SER A 202 7.37 8.12 -3.52
C SER A 202 6.51 9.08 -4.37
N ARG A 203 6.91 9.26 -5.62
CA ARG A 203 6.08 9.84 -6.69
C ARG A 203 4.75 9.09 -6.89
N PHE A 204 4.55 8.05 -6.10
CA PHE A 204 3.40 7.16 -6.10
C PHE A 204 2.49 7.49 -4.92
N VAL A 205 1.77 8.60 -5.03
CA VAL A 205 0.58 8.80 -4.20
C VAL A 205 -0.42 7.78 -4.71
N SER A 206 -0.47 6.63 -4.06
CA SER A 206 -1.52 5.68 -4.33
C SER A 206 -2.85 6.32 -3.95
N GLU A 207 -3.81 6.18 -4.82
CA GLU A 207 -5.22 6.26 -4.46
C GLU A 207 -5.50 5.34 -3.26
N ILE A 208 -6.73 5.04 -2.96
CA ILE A 208 -7.03 3.97 -2.00
C ILE A 208 -6.33 2.71 -2.49
N ALA A 209 -5.44 2.16 -1.67
CA ALA A 209 -4.68 0.98 -2.04
C ALA A 209 -5.26 -0.26 -1.36
N ALA A 210 -5.29 -1.37 -2.11
CA ALA A 210 -5.64 -2.69 -1.60
C ALA A 210 -4.54 -3.71 -1.87
N ALA A 211 -4.50 -4.72 -1.04
CA ALA A 211 -3.73 -5.95 -1.27
C ALA A 211 -4.71 -7.11 -1.49
N VAL A 212 -4.28 -8.11 -2.23
CA VAL A 212 -5.01 -9.38 -2.42
C VAL A 212 -4.33 -10.43 -1.56
N ASP A 213 -5.05 -10.99 -0.61
CA ASP A 213 -4.53 -12.00 0.30
C ASP A 213 -4.47 -13.41 -0.33
N GLU A 214 -4.11 -14.41 0.47
CA GLU A 214 -3.96 -15.80 0.05
C GLU A 214 -5.26 -16.46 -0.44
N GLU A 215 -6.41 -15.95 0.00
CA GLU A 215 -7.74 -16.41 -0.43
C GLU A 215 -8.35 -15.54 -1.55
N GLY A 216 -7.63 -14.56 -2.04
CA GLY A 216 -8.12 -13.65 -3.09
C GLY A 216 -9.01 -12.53 -2.58
N ARG A 217 -9.08 -12.30 -1.26
CA ARG A 217 -9.86 -11.20 -0.68
C ARG A 217 -9.10 -9.88 -0.81
N LEU A 218 -9.83 -8.83 -1.09
CA LEU A 218 -9.28 -7.48 -1.08
C LEU A 218 -9.17 -6.97 0.36
N LEU A 219 -7.96 -6.70 0.79
CA LEU A 219 -7.65 -6.05 2.06
C LEU A 219 -7.29 -4.59 1.81
N ARG A 220 -7.87 -3.67 2.54
CA ARG A 220 -7.38 -2.31 2.52
C ARG A 220 -5.90 -2.30 2.97
N PHE A 221 -5.03 -1.63 2.19
CA PHE A 221 -3.58 -1.60 2.43
C PHE A 221 -3.07 -0.15 2.47
N ALA A 222 -1.77 0.06 2.69
CA ALA A 222 -1.14 1.38 2.78
C ALA A 222 -1.54 2.32 1.64
N GLY A 223 -1.70 3.61 1.94
CA GLY A 223 -2.12 4.63 0.98
C GLY A 223 -3.62 4.94 1.04
N GLY A 224 -3.98 6.21 0.81
CA GLY A 224 -5.35 6.67 0.74
C GLY A 224 -6.20 6.45 2.00
N GLN A 225 -5.61 6.32 3.21
CA GLN A 225 -6.32 5.96 4.45
C GLN A 225 -7.48 6.88 4.77
N HIS A 226 -7.25 8.18 4.77
CA HIS A 226 -8.29 9.16 5.06
C HIS A 226 -9.37 9.17 3.97
N ARG A 227 -8.97 9.07 2.68
CA ARG A 227 -9.92 9.01 1.57
C ARG A 227 -10.84 7.79 1.66
N PHE A 228 -10.25 6.64 2.00
CA PHE A 228 -11.01 5.41 2.23
C PHE A 228 -11.99 5.56 3.41
N ALA A 229 -11.50 6.07 4.55
CA ALA A 229 -12.33 6.26 5.74
C ALA A 229 -13.50 7.21 5.45
N ILE A 230 -13.22 8.35 4.82
CA ILE A 230 -14.24 9.33 4.43
C ILE A 230 -15.24 8.70 3.46
N ALA A 231 -14.77 8.04 2.40
CA ALA A 231 -15.65 7.42 1.41
C ALA A 231 -16.57 6.34 2.01
N ARG A 232 -16.03 5.56 2.97
CA ARG A 232 -16.81 4.53 3.67
C ARG A 232 -17.85 5.14 4.59
N VAL A 233 -17.49 6.16 5.37
CA VAL A 233 -18.43 6.86 6.28
C VAL A 233 -19.52 7.59 5.49
N LEU A 234 -19.19 8.22 4.38
CA LEU A 234 -20.15 8.85 3.48
C LEU A 234 -21.01 7.84 2.69
N GLY A 235 -20.73 6.55 2.78
CA GLY A 235 -21.51 5.51 2.12
C GLY A 235 -21.40 5.52 0.59
N LEU A 236 -20.26 5.93 0.01
CA LEU A 236 -20.11 5.96 -1.44
C LEU A 236 -20.31 4.57 -2.05
N GLU A 237 -21.02 4.52 -3.18
CA GLU A 237 -21.29 3.27 -3.89
C GLU A 237 -20.01 2.60 -4.39
N ALA A 238 -19.10 3.38 -4.98
CA ALA A 238 -17.84 2.87 -5.48
C ALA A 238 -16.75 3.94 -5.53
N VAL A 239 -15.51 3.53 -5.24
CA VAL A 239 -14.30 4.35 -5.36
C VAL A 239 -13.22 3.62 -6.15
N PRO A 240 -12.30 4.33 -6.81
CA PRO A 240 -11.15 3.71 -7.43
C PRO A 240 -10.19 3.19 -6.35
N VAL A 241 -9.83 1.91 -6.45
CA VAL A 241 -8.90 1.21 -5.56
C VAL A 241 -7.80 0.60 -6.39
N GLU A 242 -6.55 0.90 -6.07
CA GLU A 242 -5.39 0.32 -6.74
C GLU A 242 -4.93 -0.94 -6.02
N VAL A 243 -4.87 -2.06 -6.75
CA VAL A 243 -4.22 -3.28 -6.25
C VAL A 243 -2.71 -3.05 -6.26
N VAL A 244 -2.11 -3.00 -5.08
CA VAL A 244 -0.68 -2.67 -4.90
C VAL A 244 0.15 -3.82 -4.36
N ALA A 245 -0.48 -4.90 -3.96
CA ALA A 245 0.20 -6.13 -3.53
C ALA A 245 -0.70 -7.34 -3.74
N VAL A 246 -0.10 -8.48 -4.06
CA VAL A 246 -0.78 -9.76 -4.25
C VAL A 246 0.00 -10.86 -3.54
N HIS A 247 -0.71 -11.75 -2.84
CA HIS A 247 -0.09 -12.89 -2.16
C HIS A 247 0.33 -13.97 -3.17
N VAL A 248 1.50 -14.57 -2.95
CA VAL A 248 2.05 -15.60 -3.83
C VAL A 248 1.14 -16.82 -3.94
N ASP A 249 0.57 -17.27 -2.82
CA ASP A 249 -0.24 -18.49 -2.80
C ASP A 249 -1.58 -18.28 -3.52
N PHE A 250 -2.14 -17.07 -3.46
CA PHE A 250 -3.28 -16.73 -4.28
C PHE A 250 -2.96 -16.83 -5.78
N VAL A 251 -1.83 -16.23 -6.23
CA VAL A 251 -1.45 -16.32 -7.64
C VAL A 251 -1.22 -17.76 -8.08
N ARG A 252 -0.65 -18.62 -7.22
CA ARG A 252 -0.48 -20.05 -7.48
C ARG A 252 -1.82 -20.75 -7.63
N SER A 253 -2.78 -20.45 -6.76
CA SER A 253 -4.11 -21.05 -6.85
C SER A 253 -4.86 -20.71 -8.16
N LEU A 254 -4.55 -19.55 -8.78
CA LEU A 254 -5.14 -19.18 -10.06
C LEU A 254 -4.67 -20.03 -11.24
N VAL A 255 -3.49 -20.65 -11.13
CA VAL A 255 -2.88 -21.48 -12.19
C VAL A 255 -2.91 -22.96 -11.87
N ASP A 256 -3.38 -23.35 -10.70
CA ASP A 256 -3.40 -24.74 -10.27
C ASP A 256 -4.30 -25.58 -11.18
N GLY A 257 -3.69 -26.55 -11.87
CA GLY A 257 -4.35 -27.40 -12.85
C GLY A 257 -4.67 -26.78 -14.22
N GLY A 258 -4.24 -25.54 -14.50
CA GLY A 258 -4.52 -24.83 -15.76
C GLY A 258 -3.27 -24.56 -16.62
N PRO A 259 -3.47 -24.33 -17.95
CA PRO A 259 -2.36 -24.03 -18.87
C PRO A 259 -1.88 -22.57 -18.81
N LYS A 260 -2.58 -21.70 -18.08
CA LYS A 260 -2.28 -20.25 -18.01
C LYS A 260 -1.03 -19.96 -17.19
N ARG A 261 -0.29 -18.93 -17.61
CA ARG A 261 0.81 -18.40 -16.80
C ARG A 261 0.27 -17.56 -15.64
N PRO A 262 0.98 -17.46 -14.51
CA PRO A 262 0.57 -16.68 -13.36
C PRO A 262 0.14 -15.26 -13.66
N ARG A 263 0.86 -14.57 -14.54
CA ARG A 263 0.54 -13.20 -14.96
C ARG A 263 -0.79 -13.12 -15.73
N GLU A 264 -1.02 -14.04 -16.64
CA GLU A 264 -2.24 -14.09 -17.46
C GLU A 264 -3.45 -14.38 -16.57
N ALA A 265 -3.32 -15.37 -15.67
CA ALA A 265 -4.36 -15.71 -14.71
C ALA A 265 -4.70 -14.53 -13.77
N LEU A 266 -3.69 -13.78 -13.33
CA LEU A 266 -3.91 -12.59 -12.52
C LEU A 266 -4.60 -11.46 -13.31
N ILE A 267 -4.27 -11.26 -14.59
CA ILE A 267 -4.95 -10.27 -15.46
C ILE A 267 -6.43 -10.64 -15.59
N ASP A 268 -6.74 -11.90 -15.85
CA ASP A 268 -8.11 -12.37 -16.01
C ASP A 268 -8.89 -12.20 -14.70
N TRP A 269 -8.29 -12.56 -13.57
CA TRP A 269 -8.92 -12.35 -12.27
C TRP A 269 -9.22 -10.87 -11.97
N LEU A 270 -8.28 -9.97 -12.30
CA LEU A 270 -8.49 -8.52 -12.14
C LEU A 270 -9.63 -8.02 -13.06
N ALA A 271 -9.70 -8.52 -14.29
CA ALA A 271 -10.76 -8.17 -15.24
C ALA A 271 -12.13 -8.67 -14.74
N ASP A 272 -12.22 -9.92 -14.29
CA ASP A 272 -13.44 -10.53 -13.76
C ASP A 272 -13.91 -9.83 -12.48
N THR A 273 -12.97 -9.49 -11.59
CA THR A 273 -13.26 -8.75 -10.36
C THR A 273 -13.82 -7.37 -10.69
N ARG A 274 -13.24 -6.69 -11.69
CA ARG A 274 -13.72 -5.39 -12.17
C ARG A 274 -15.12 -5.44 -12.75
N ALA A 275 -15.48 -6.53 -13.42
CA ALA A 275 -16.80 -6.72 -14.02
C ALA A 275 -17.90 -7.01 -12.99
N LYS A 276 -17.54 -7.55 -11.81
CA LYS A 276 -18.47 -7.94 -10.73
C LYS A 276 -18.71 -6.82 -9.72
N MET A 277 -17.93 -5.78 -9.74
CA MET A 277 -17.99 -4.65 -8.81
C MET A 277 -18.63 -3.41 -9.43
#